data_e45f302799d8f292bf3a31cfb4cc055c
#
_entry.id   e45f302799d8f292bf3a31cfb4cc055c
#
_cell.length_a   1.000
_cell.length_b   1.000
_cell.length_c   1.000
_cell.angle_alpha   90.00
_cell.angle_beta   90.00
_cell.angle_gamma   90.00
#
_symmetry.space_group_name_H-M   'P 1'
#
loop_
_entity.id
_entity.type
_entity.pdbx_description
1 polymer ?
#
loop_
_entity_poly.entity_id
_entity_poly.type
_entity_poly.pdbx_seq_one_letter_code
_entity_poly.pdbx_strand_id
1 'polypeptide(L)' 'MEQYNVTGMSCAACSARVEKAVSKVPGVTSCSVSLLTNSMGVEGNASPEAVIAAVEEAGYGA' A
#
# COMPACT_ATOMS: atom_id res chain seq x y z
N MET A 1 2.33 -5.99 -12.06
CA MET A 1 1.77 -5.11 -11.00
C MET A 1 0.84 -5.91 -10.10
N GLU A 2 1.12 -5.90 -8.82
CA GLU A 2 0.28 -6.56 -7.83
C GLU A 2 -0.77 -5.59 -7.32
N GLN A 3 -2.01 -6.06 -7.19
CA GLN A 3 -3.08 -5.24 -6.63
C GLN A 3 -3.50 -5.76 -5.26
N TYR A 4 -3.73 -4.83 -4.35
CA TYR A 4 -4.15 -5.13 -2.99
C TYR A 4 -5.38 -4.34 -2.63
N ASN A 5 -6.29 -4.93 -1.86
CA ASN A 5 -7.41 -4.20 -1.28
C ASN A 5 -6.95 -3.64 0.06
N VAL A 6 -7.10 -2.33 0.23
CA VAL A 6 -6.67 -1.65 1.46
C VAL A 6 -7.90 -1.17 2.20
N THR A 7 -7.97 -1.49 3.48
CA THR A 7 -9.08 -1.08 4.34
C THR A 7 -8.65 -0.03 5.34
N GLY A 8 -9.59 0.76 5.82
CA GLY A 8 -9.34 1.79 6.81
C GLY A 8 -8.97 3.14 6.23
N MET A 9 -8.83 3.25 4.92
CA MET A 9 -8.57 4.54 4.28
C MET A 9 -9.86 5.34 4.19
N SER A 10 -9.92 6.49 4.86
CA SER A 10 -11.10 7.33 4.85
C SER A 10 -10.86 8.71 4.26
N CYS A 11 -9.61 9.05 3.95
CA CYS A 11 -9.28 10.35 3.38
C CYS A 11 -7.98 10.29 2.59
N ALA A 12 -7.70 11.37 1.84
CA ALA A 12 -6.49 11.45 1.01
C ALA A 12 -5.20 11.31 1.84
N ALA A 13 -5.21 11.82 3.07
CA ALA A 13 -4.04 11.68 3.94
C ALA A 13 -3.75 10.22 4.26
N CYS A 14 -4.80 9.40 4.38
CA CYS A 14 -4.64 7.97 4.63
C CYS A 14 -3.97 7.28 3.45
N SER A 15 -4.41 7.58 2.22
CA SER A 15 -3.81 6.99 1.03
C SER A 15 -2.34 7.40 0.90
N ALA A 16 -2.01 8.65 1.23
CA ALA A 16 -0.63 9.11 1.19
C ALA A 16 0.25 8.38 2.21
N ARG A 17 -0.29 8.08 3.38
CA ARG A 17 0.44 7.32 4.40
C ARG A 17 0.72 5.89 3.95
N VAL A 18 -0.28 5.24 3.37
CA VAL A 18 -0.13 3.88 2.86
C VAL A 18 0.91 3.86 1.74
N GLU A 19 0.81 4.79 0.80
CA GLU A 19 1.76 4.88 -0.30
C GLU A 19 3.18 5.08 0.21
N LYS A 20 3.38 5.97 1.17
CA LYS A 20 4.69 6.22 1.75
C LYS A 20 5.23 5.00 2.47
N ALA A 21 4.39 4.31 3.24
CA ALA A 21 4.80 3.11 3.97
C ALA A 21 5.24 2.00 3.01
N VAL A 22 4.47 1.77 1.97
CA VAL A 22 4.76 0.73 0.99
C VAL A 22 6.00 1.07 0.15
N SER A 23 6.18 2.34 -0.20
CA SER A 23 7.35 2.74 -1.00
C SER A 23 8.67 2.55 -0.25
N LYS A 24 8.63 2.42 1.06
CA LYS A 24 9.83 2.14 1.86
C LYS A 24 10.19 0.66 1.89
N VAL A 25 9.31 -0.20 1.43
CA VAL A 25 9.58 -1.65 1.44
C VAL A 25 10.67 -1.96 0.41
N PRO A 26 11.72 -2.69 0.82
CA PRO A 26 12.76 -3.08 -0.13
C PRO A 26 12.19 -3.89 -1.28
N GLY A 27 12.57 -3.56 -2.49
CA GLY A 27 12.08 -4.23 -3.69
C GLY A 27 10.90 -3.55 -4.37
N VAL A 28 10.24 -2.61 -3.70
CA VAL A 28 9.16 -1.84 -4.32
C VAL A 28 9.77 -0.74 -5.20
N THR A 29 9.44 -0.76 -6.49
CA THR A 29 9.90 0.26 -7.43
C THR A 29 8.84 1.33 -7.65
N SER A 30 7.56 0.99 -7.52
CA SER A 30 6.46 1.93 -7.71
C SER A 30 5.26 1.49 -6.92
N CYS A 31 4.50 2.44 -6.43
CA CYS A 31 3.28 2.19 -5.68
C CYS A 31 2.24 3.25 -6.02
N SER A 32 1.01 2.82 -6.24
CA SER A 32 -0.11 3.70 -6.53
C SER A 32 -1.30 3.29 -5.68
N VAL A 33 -1.91 4.24 -5.00
CA VAL A 33 -3.04 3.99 -4.12
C VAL A 33 -4.27 4.72 -4.64
N SER A 34 -5.41 4.04 -4.66
CA SER A 34 -6.68 4.62 -5.10
C SER A 34 -7.69 4.61 -3.95
N LEU A 35 -8.19 5.78 -3.60
CA LEU A 35 -9.25 5.91 -2.60
C LEU A 35 -10.60 5.48 -3.15
N LEU A 36 -10.82 5.70 -4.42
CA LEU A 36 -12.11 5.39 -5.05
C LEU A 36 -12.43 3.91 -5.00
N THR A 37 -11.43 3.08 -5.18
CA THR A 37 -11.59 1.63 -5.20
C THR A 37 -11.03 0.96 -3.95
N ASN A 38 -10.50 1.74 -3.01
CA ASN A 38 -9.82 1.22 -1.81
C ASN A 38 -8.80 0.16 -2.17
N SER A 39 -8.00 0.45 -3.19
CA SER A 39 -7.04 -0.50 -3.70
C SER A 39 -5.67 0.14 -3.90
N MET A 40 -4.68 -0.71 -4.05
CA MET A 40 -3.29 -0.28 -4.21
C MET A 40 -2.62 -1.17 -5.24
N GLY A 41 -1.88 -0.54 -6.15
CA GLY A 41 -1.05 -1.26 -7.11
C GLY A 41 0.41 -1.10 -6.74
N VAL A 42 1.15 -2.20 -6.70
CA VAL A 42 2.56 -2.20 -6.33
C VAL A 42 3.37 -2.88 -7.42
N GLU A 43 4.44 -2.24 -7.85
CA GLU A 43 5.39 -2.82 -8.80
C GLU A 43 6.73 -3.03 -8.12
N GLY A 44 7.41 -4.09 -8.49
CA GLY A 44 8.73 -4.42 -7.99
C GLY A 44 8.82 -5.87 -7.56
N ASN A 45 9.89 -6.19 -6.84
CA ASN A 45 10.19 -7.55 -6.41
C ASN A 45 9.87 -7.79 -4.93
N ALA A 46 9.15 -6.89 -4.29
CA ALA A 46 8.78 -7.06 -2.89
C ALA A 46 7.76 -8.19 -2.75
N SER A 47 7.88 -8.96 -1.67
CA SER A 47 6.92 -10.03 -1.42
C SER A 47 5.58 -9.45 -0.97
N PRO A 48 4.46 -10.12 -1.29
CA PRO A 48 3.15 -9.66 -0.81
C PRO A 48 3.10 -9.52 0.71
N GLU A 49 3.76 -10.40 1.43
CA GLU A 49 3.81 -10.37 2.89
C GLU A 49 4.46 -9.10 3.40
N ALA A 50 5.55 -8.68 2.76
CA ALA A 50 6.25 -7.46 3.16
C ALA A 50 5.39 -6.22 2.91
N VAL A 51 4.66 -6.19 1.79
CA VAL A 51 3.75 -5.09 1.47
C VAL A 51 2.61 -5.02 2.47
N ILE A 52 1.98 -6.15 2.75
CA ILE A 52 0.88 -6.22 3.71
C ILE A 52 1.34 -5.80 5.11
N ALA A 53 2.52 -6.26 5.52
CA ALA A 53 3.08 -5.87 6.82
C ALA A 53 3.31 -4.37 6.91
N ALA A 54 3.79 -3.75 5.83
CA ALA A 54 4.01 -2.32 5.80
C ALA A 54 2.69 -1.54 5.94
N VAL A 55 1.64 -2.00 5.27
CA VAL A 55 0.32 -1.38 5.37
C VAL A 55 -0.24 -1.51 6.77
N GLU A 56 -0.13 -2.68 7.38
CA GLU A 56 -0.60 -2.92 8.74
C GLU A 56 0.17 -2.08 9.76
N GLU A 57 1.46 -1.93 9.55
CA GLU A 57 2.29 -1.12 10.43
C GLU A 57 1.90 0.36 10.35
N ALA A 58 1.42 0.80 9.22
CA ALA A 58 0.91 2.16 9.05
C ALA A 58 -0.46 2.37 9.70
N GLY A 59 -1.11 1.30 10.16
CA GLY A 59 -2.40 1.36 10.83
C GLY A 59 -3.59 1.03 9.94
N TYR A 60 -3.37 0.40 8.80
CA TYR A 60 -4.42 0.04 7.85
C TYR A 60 -4.42 -1.46 7.60
N GLY A 61 -5.45 -1.95 6.90
CA GLY A 61 -5.55 -3.34 6.51
C GLY A 61 -5.28 -3.51 5.03
N ALA A 62 -4.77 -4.66 4.66
CA ALA A 62 -4.55 -5.01 3.25
C ALA A 62 -4.96 -6.45 2.95
#